data_ca99b9a321804eb4cc253f3e73e089e8
#
_entry.id   ca99b9a321804eb4cc253f3e73e089e8
#
_cell.length_a   1.000
_cell.length_b   1.000
_cell.length_c   1.000
_cell.angle_alpha   90.00
_cell.angle_beta   90.00
_cell.angle_gamma   90.00
#
_symmetry.space_group_name_H-M   'P 1'
#
loop_
_entity.id
_entity.type
_entity.pdbx_description
1 polymer ?
#
loop_
_entity_poly.entity_id
_entity_poly.type
_entity_poly.pdbx_seq_one_letter_code
_entity_poly.pdbx_strand_id
1 'polypeptide(L)'
;MGRTLVALLPEFPRLALHAAVVEPGSPLTGTAVDGVPTVRYGTGLAAALLGARLVIDFSSAAVCAEHLRACGAARVPLLLGTTGAGAALEPEAAIAATRCAVLIASNTSVGVALLSELVQRAAAVLPGGFDIEIVEAHHRHKVDAPSGTALTLGAAAAAGRGQDPDRSNEYARHGASGPRAAGAIGFAVVRGGDVVGEHEVLFLGPGERLSLKHSATDRSIFARGALAAGQWLADQPPGRYSMRDFLK
;
A
#
# COMPACT_ATOMS: atom_id res chain seq x y z
N MET A 1 -12.94 3.49 0.65
CA MET A 1 -11.77 4.40 0.80
C MET A 1 -12.11 5.84 0.43
N GLY A 2 -12.69 6.16 -0.73
CA GLY A 2 -12.96 7.54 -1.15
C GLY A 2 -13.70 8.40 -0.11
N ARG A 3 -14.79 7.91 0.48
CA ARG A 3 -15.50 8.60 1.57
C ARG A 3 -14.62 8.84 2.80
N THR A 4 -13.77 7.89 3.14
CA THR A 4 -12.83 8.03 4.27
C THR A 4 -11.79 9.12 4.00
N LEU A 5 -11.28 9.22 2.77
CA LEU A 5 -10.38 10.31 2.36
C LEU A 5 -11.06 11.68 2.56
N VAL A 6 -12.30 11.83 2.06
CA VAL A 6 -13.06 13.09 2.21
C VAL A 6 -13.28 13.43 3.68
N ALA A 7 -13.70 12.47 4.50
CA ALA A 7 -13.94 12.68 5.93
C ALA A 7 -12.68 13.13 6.70
N LEU A 8 -11.50 12.77 6.22
CA LEU A 8 -10.21 13.11 6.85
C LEU A 8 -9.59 14.39 6.30
N LEU A 9 -10.11 15.00 5.23
CA LEU A 9 -9.57 16.26 4.68
C LEU A 9 -9.39 17.39 5.71
N PRO A 10 -10.28 17.58 6.71
CA PRO A 10 -10.07 18.60 7.74
C PRO A 10 -8.74 18.46 8.51
N GLU A 11 -8.17 17.26 8.57
CA GLU A 11 -6.86 17.01 9.20
C GLU A 11 -5.68 17.44 8.29
N PHE A 12 -5.95 17.75 7.01
CA PHE A 12 -4.95 18.09 5.99
C PHE A 12 -5.23 19.47 5.36
N PRO A 13 -4.95 20.58 6.07
CA PRO A 13 -5.37 21.93 5.66
C PRO A 13 -4.74 22.42 4.34
N ARG A 14 -3.69 21.75 3.84
CA ARG A 14 -3.10 22.02 2.52
C ARG A 14 -3.83 21.33 1.37
N LEU A 15 -4.80 20.46 1.67
CA LEU A 15 -5.60 19.73 0.67
C LEU A 15 -7.04 20.23 0.68
N ALA A 16 -7.60 20.39 -0.51
CA ALA A 16 -9.02 20.68 -0.71
C ALA A 16 -9.61 19.74 -1.76
N LEU A 17 -10.84 19.28 -1.54
CA LEU A 17 -11.54 18.46 -2.52
C LEU A 17 -11.92 19.33 -3.74
N HIS A 18 -11.31 19.06 -4.87
CA HIS A 18 -11.61 19.69 -6.15
C HIS A 18 -12.74 18.95 -6.89
N ALA A 19 -12.67 17.63 -6.96
CA ALA A 19 -13.65 16.77 -7.59
C ALA A 19 -13.70 15.40 -6.91
N ALA A 20 -14.84 14.73 -7.01
CA ALA A 20 -15.02 13.33 -6.60
C ALA A 20 -15.59 12.54 -7.78
N VAL A 21 -14.87 11.50 -8.18
CA VAL A 21 -15.24 10.68 -9.34
C VAL A 21 -15.71 9.30 -8.86
N VAL A 22 -16.84 8.87 -9.40
CA VAL A 22 -17.43 7.54 -9.17
C VAL A 22 -17.63 6.81 -10.50
N GLU A 23 -17.83 5.52 -10.43
CA GLU A 23 -18.09 4.69 -11.62
C GLU A 23 -19.36 5.14 -12.36
N PRO A 24 -19.43 5.02 -13.68
CA PRO A 24 -20.65 5.24 -14.44
C PRO A 24 -21.80 4.36 -13.92
N GLY A 25 -22.98 4.96 -13.74
CA GLY A 25 -24.15 4.27 -13.20
C GLY A 25 -24.23 4.26 -11.66
N SER A 26 -23.24 4.83 -10.97
CA SER A 26 -23.30 4.98 -9.51
C SER A 26 -24.51 5.83 -9.07
N PRO A 27 -25.29 5.41 -8.06
CA PRO A 27 -26.40 6.20 -7.52
C PRO A 27 -25.93 7.51 -6.85
N LEU A 28 -24.64 7.67 -6.60
CA LEU A 28 -24.06 8.90 -6.07
C LEU A 28 -23.90 9.99 -7.13
N THR A 29 -23.93 9.65 -8.42
CA THR A 29 -23.71 10.63 -9.51
C THR A 29 -24.65 11.83 -9.39
N GLY A 30 -24.08 13.04 -9.40
CA GLY A 30 -24.81 14.28 -9.27
C GLY A 30 -25.19 14.67 -7.83
N THR A 31 -25.06 13.78 -6.84
CA THR A 31 -25.31 14.11 -5.43
C THR A 31 -24.14 14.90 -4.84
N ALA A 32 -24.41 15.69 -3.80
CA ALA A 32 -23.36 16.42 -3.08
C ALA A 32 -22.45 15.45 -2.32
N VAL A 33 -21.18 15.81 -2.21
CA VAL A 33 -20.22 15.04 -1.41
C VAL A 33 -20.40 15.37 0.06
N ASP A 34 -20.55 14.35 0.90
CA ASP A 34 -20.69 14.51 2.35
C ASP A 34 -19.51 15.31 2.93
N GLY A 35 -19.81 16.35 3.72
CA GLY A 35 -18.78 17.23 4.31
C GLY A 35 -18.24 18.31 3.35
N VAL A 36 -18.49 18.21 2.03
CA VAL A 36 -18.06 19.22 1.03
C VAL A 36 -19.20 19.48 0.03
N PRO A 37 -20.30 20.11 0.45
CA PRO A 37 -21.54 20.23 -0.35
C PRO A 37 -21.41 21.05 -1.64
N THR A 38 -20.32 21.80 -1.79
CA THR A 38 -19.99 22.54 -3.02
C THR A 38 -19.47 21.63 -4.13
N VAL A 39 -19.05 20.40 -3.83
CA VAL A 39 -18.57 19.39 -4.79
C VAL A 39 -19.66 18.34 -4.98
N ARG A 40 -19.89 17.94 -6.22
CA ARG A 40 -20.80 16.85 -6.58
C ARG A 40 -20.03 15.67 -7.16
N TYR A 41 -20.51 14.45 -6.92
CA TYR A 41 -19.95 13.26 -7.54
C TYR A 41 -20.17 13.30 -9.07
N GLY A 42 -19.09 13.17 -9.83
CA GLY A 42 -19.08 13.04 -11.29
C GLY A 42 -18.59 11.67 -11.73
N THR A 43 -18.70 11.36 -13.03
CA THR A 43 -18.23 10.09 -13.61
C THR A 43 -17.06 10.28 -14.58
N GLY A 44 -16.71 11.53 -14.92
CA GLY A 44 -15.68 11.84 -15.92
C GLY A 44 -14.36 12.24 -15.30
N LEU A 45 -13.36 11.34 -15.31
CA LEU A 45 -12.01 11.66 -14.82
C LEU A 45 -11.39 12.83 -15.59
N ALA A 46 -11.53 12.87 -16.92
CA ALA A 46 -10.94 13.93 -17.76
C ALA A 46 -11.41 15.33 -17.35
N ALA A 47 -12.70 15.49 -17.03
CA ALA A 47 -13.25 16.76 -16.54
C ALA A 47 -12.71 17.09 -15.14
N ALA A 48 -12.59 16.08 -14.27
CA ALA A 48 -12.07 16.24 -12.91
C ALA A 48 -10.59 16.63 -12.87
N LEU A 49 -9.82 16.31 -13.91
CA LEU A 49 -8.39 16.67 -14.00
C LEU A 49 -8.18 18.16 -14.33
N LEU A 50 -9.18 18.86 -14.86
CA LEU A 50 -9.06 20.29 -15.17
C LEU A 50 -8.94 21.11 -13.88
N GLY A 51 -7.74 21.62 -13.61
CA GLY A 51 -7.43 22.37 -12.38
C GLY A 51 -7.06 21.52 -11.17
N ALA A 52 -7.11 20.20 -11.27
CA ALA A 52 -6.61 19.32 -10.22
C ALA A 52 -5.08 19.39 -10.11
N ARG A 53 -4.58 19.31 -8.89
CA ARG A 53 -3.12 19.27 -8.59
C ARG A 53 -2.66 17.90 -8.12
N LEU A 54 -3.58 16.99 -7.82
CA LEU A 54 -3.32 15.65 -7.34
C LEU A 54 -4.55 14.79 -7.57
N VAL A 55 -4.33 13.54 -7.94
CA VAL A 55 -5.34 12.47 -7.91
C VAL A 55 -4.95 11.44 -6.86
N ILE A 56 -5.89 11.05 -6.01
CA ILE A 56 -5.76 9.89 -5.12
C ILE A 56 -6.83 8.87 -5.53
N ASP A 57 -6.37 7.72 -6.01
CA ASP A 57 -7.22 6.70 -6.62
C ASP A 57 -7.26 5.42 -5.80
N PHE A 58 -8.47 5.07 -5.36
CA PHE A 58 -8.82 3.78 -4.75
C PHE A 58 -10.03 3.15 -5.47
N SER A 59 -10.05 3.22 -6.79
CA SER A 59 -11.13 2.70 -7.62
C SER A 59 -11.06 1.18 -7.82
N SER A 60 -10.95 0.71 -9.03
CA SER A 60 -10.83 -0.71 -9.36
C SER A 60 -9.62 -0.97 -10.26
N ALA A 61 -9.10 -2.20 -10.23
CA ALA A 61 -7.96 -2.59 -11.05
C ALA A 61 -8.22 -2.41 -12.56
N ALA A 62 -9.48 -2.56 -12.98
CA ALA A 62 -9.88 -2.48 -14.39
C ALA A 62 -9.64 -1.11 -15.04
N VAL A 63 -9.69 -0.02 -14.26
CA VAL A 63 -9.55 1.35 -14.78
C VAL A 63 -8.21 2.00 -14.47
N CYS A 64 -7.35 1.36 -13.68
CA CYS A 64 -6.07 1.93 -13.24
C CYS A 64 -5.16 2.34 -14.41
N ALA A 65 -5.08 1.52 -15.48
CA ALA A 65 -4.26 1.83 -16.65
C ALA A 65 -4.79 3.07 -17.40
N GLU A 66 -6.12 3.22 -17.50
CA GLU A 66 -6.74 4.41 -18.09
C GLU A 66 -6.45 5.65 -17.23
N HIS A 67 -6.55 5.55 -15.91
CA HIS A 67 -6.28 6.65 -15.00
C HIS A 67 -4.81 7.09 -15.05
N LEU A 68 -3.87 6.15 -15.16
CA LEU A 68 -2.45 6.46 -15.38
C LEU A 68 -2.24 7.24 -16.67
N ARG A 69 -2.83 6.81 -17.79
CA ARG A 69 -2.74 7.52 -19.07
C ARG A 69 -3.35 8.92 -18.99
N ALA A 70 -4.54 9.06 -18.38
CA ALA A 70 -5.22 10.35 -18.25
C ALA A 70 -4.42 11.34 -17.39
N CYS A 71 -3.93 10.90 -16.22
CA CYS A 71 -3.12 11.73 -15.33
C CYS A 71 -1.79 12.12 -15.97
N GLY A 72 -1.12 11.19 -16.68
CA GLY A 72 0.09 11.48 -17.42
C GLY A 72 -0.13 12.49 -18.56
N ALA A 73 -1.24 12.38 -19.30
CA ALA A 73 -1.59 13.33 -20.35
C ALA A 73 -1.88 14.73 -19.77
N ALA A 74 -2.58 14.82 -18.66
CA ALA A 74 -2.90 16.06 -17.95
C ALA A 74 -1.73 16.60 -17.12
N ARG A 75 -0.65 15.85 -16.95
CA ARG A 75 0.49 16.17 -16.06
C ARG A 75 0.08 16.40 -14.60
N VAL A 76 -0.90 15.64 -14.14
CA VAL A 76 -1.40 15.69 -12.76
C VAL A 76 -0.82 14.51 -11.98
N PRO A 77 -0.13 14.73 -10.85
CA PRO A 77 0.36 13.68 -9.97
C PRO A 77 -0.73 12.69 -9.57
N LEU A 78 -0.38 11.38 -9.55
CA LEU A 78 -1.30 10.30 -9.22
C LEU A 78 -0.73 9.41 -8.11
N LEU A 79 -1.45 9.34 -6.98
CA LEU A 79 -1.30 8.27 -6.00
C LEU A 79 -2.35 7.20 -6.27
N LEU A 80 -1.90 6.01 -6.65
CA LEU A 80 -2.74 4.84 -6.93
C LEU A 80 -2.64 3.85 -5.78
N GLY A 81 -3.70 3.77 -4.97
CA GLY A 81 -3.84 2.85 -3.83
C GLY A 81 -4.72 1.63 -4.13
N THR A 82 -5.12 1.45 -5.37
CA THR A 82 -5.94 0.32 -5.81
C THR A 82 -5.11 -0.96 -5.85
N THR A 83 -5.65 -2.04 -5.26
CA THR A 83 -5.03 -3.37 -5.23
C THR A 83 -5.50 -4.23 -6.42
N GLY A 84 -4.75 -5.30 -6.71
CA GLY A 84 -5.16 -6.32 -7.69
C GLY A 84 -4.70 -6.09 -9.13
N ALA A 85 -4.16 -4.92 -9.46
CA ALA A 85 -3.65 -4.65 -10.81
C ALA A 85 -2.17 -5.05 -11.00
N GLY A 86 -1.41 -5.12 -9.91
CA GLY A 86 -0.06 -5.67 -9.86
C GLY A 86 0.91 -5.13 -10.92
N ALA A 87 1.81 -6.01 -11.37
CA ALA A 87 2.85 -5.69 -12.36
C ALA A 87 2.28 -5.33 -13.76
N ALA A 88 1.02 -5.66 -14.04
CA ALA A 88 0.37 -5.32 -15.31
C ALA A 88 0.27 -3.81 -15.56
N LEU A 89 0.36 -2.98 -14.52
CA LEU A 89 0.35 -1.52 -14.64
C LEU A 89 1.72 -0.90 -14.94
N GLU A 90 2.80 -1.65 -14.86
CA GLU A 90 4.15 -1.09 -14.96
C GLU A 90 4.43 -0.36 -16.28
N PRO A 91 3.97 -0.84 -17.46
CA PRO A 91 4.18 -0.11 -18.71
C PRO A 91 3.51 1.26 -18.71
N GLU A 92 2.25 1.36 -18.31
CA GLU A 92 1.51 2.62 -18.24
C GLU A 92 2.06 3.54 -17.15
N ALA A 93 2.46 2.97 -16.03
CA ALA A 93 3.08 3.72 -14.93
C ALA A 93 4.42 4.35 -15.35
N ALA A 94 5.24 3.61 -16.08
CA ALA A 94 6.51 4.11 -16.62
C ALA A 94 6.28 5.28 -17.60
N ILE A 95 5.30 5.16 -18.50
CA ILE A 95 4.94 6.21 -19.45
C ILE A 95 4.40 7.44 -18.69
N ALA A 96 3.47 7.28 -17.76
CA ALA A 96 2.90 8.38 -16.98
C ALA A 96 3.99 9.10 -16.16
N ALA A 97 4.93 8.35 -15.58
CA ALA A 97 6.02 8.87 -14.78
C ALA A 97 7.01 9.78 -15.55
N THR A 98 7.02 9.72 -16.87
CA THR A 98 7.78 10.68 -17.68
C THR A 98 7.14 12.07 -17.71
N ARG A 99 5.90 12.21 -17.27
CA ARG A 99 5.09 13.43 -17.41
C ARG A 99 4.56 13.99 -16.09
N CYS A 100 4.35 13.15 -15.09
CA CYS A 100 3.89 13.53 -13.76
C CYS A 100 4.49 12.61 -12.69
N ALA A 101 4.37 12.98 -11.40
CA ALA A 101 4.74 12.12 -10.31
C ALA A 101 3.72 10.99 -10.13
N VAL A 102 4.18 9.74 -10.10
CA VAL A 102 3.33 8.55 -9.96
C VAL A 102 3.78 7.72 -8.76
N LEU A 103 2.90 7.55 -7.76
CA LEU A 103 3.10 6.66 -6.63
C LEU A 103 2.07 5.53 -6.69
N ILE A 104 2.52 4.28 -6.77
CA ILE A 104 1.65 3.10 -6.69
C ILE A 104 1.98 2.36 -5.41
N ALA A 105 0.96 2.13 -4.57
CA ALA A 105 1.12 1.43 -3.30
C ALA A 105 -0.09 0.54 -3.01
N SER A 106 0.12 -0.76 -2.86
CA SER A 106 -0.91 -1.70 -2.41
C SER A 106 -1.32 -1.49 -0.95
N ASN A 107 -0.48 -0.78 -0.19
CA ASN A 107 -0.73 -0.39 1.19
C ASN A 107 -0.15 1.02 1.43
N THR A 108 -1.00 1.95 1.80
CA THR A 108 -0.62 3.36 2.04
C THR A 108 -0.40 3.69 3.51
N SER A 109 -0.40 2.71 4.41
CA SER A 109 -0.05 2.94 5.83
C SER A 109 1.41 3.35 5.97
N VAL A 110 1.63 4.51 6.58
CA VAL A 110 2.98 5.04 6.90
C VAL A 110 3.72 4.08 7.83
N GLY A 111 3.01 3.53 8.83
CA GLY A 111 3.59 2.56 9.77
C GLY A 111 4.04 1.27 9.10
N VAL A 112 3.27 0.76 8.13
CA VAL A 112 3.65 -0.45 7.35
C VAL A 112 4.85 -0.15 6.44
N ALA A 113 4.89 1.03 5.82
CA ALA A 113 6.02 1.43 4.99
C ALA A 113 7.31 1.51 5.82
N LEU A 114 7.25 2.15 6.99
CA LEU A 114 8.39 2.21 7.92
C LEU A 114 8.79 0.81 8.42
N LEU A 115 7.81 -0.02 8.79
CA LEU A 115 8.07 -1.41 9.21
C LEU A 115 8.85 -2.17 8.12
N SER A 116 8.45 -2.02 6.85
CA SER A 116 9.13 -2.69 5.73
C SER A 116 10.60 -2.25 5.60
N GLU A 117 10.91 -0.96 5.78
CA GLU A 117 12.31 -0.48 5.79
C GLU A 117 13.11 -1.02 6.97
N LEU A 118 12.52 -1.02 8.16
CA LEU A 118 13.16 -1.55 9.36
C LEU A 118 13.44 -3.06 9.22
N VAL A 119 12.51 -3.83 8.65
CA VAL A 119 12.68 -5.25 8.36
C VAL A 119 13.83 -5.47 7.38
N GLN A 120 13.87 -4.74 6.27
CA GLN A 120 14.96 -4.83 5.30
C GLN A 120 16.30 -4.50 5.95
N ARG A 121 16.35 -3.44 6.76
CA ARG A 121 17.59 -3.05 7.46
C ARG A 121 18.02 -4.09 8.48
N ALA A 122 17.09 -4.61 9.29
CA ALA A 122 17.38 -5.66 10.26
C ALA A 122 17.91 -6.92 9.57
N ALA A 123 17.26 -7.36 8.49
CA ALA A 123 17.68 -8.52 7.71
C ALA A 123 19.08 -8.35 7.09
N ALA A 124 19.45 -7.11 6.72
CA ALA A 124 20.76 -6.81 6.11
C ALA A 124 21.91 -6.80 7.13
N VAL A 125 21.63 -6.43 8.40
CA VAL A 125 22.70 -6.25 9.40
C VAL A 125 22.81 -7.40 10.39
N LEU A 126 21.72 -8.13 10.64
CA LEU A 126 21.76 -9.28 11.54
C LEU A 126 22.51 -10.44 10.91
N PRO A 127 23.32 -11.18 11.69
CA PRO A 127 24.03 -12.36 11.19
C PRO A 127 23.10 -13.40 10.55
N GLY A 128 23.62 -14.17 9.59
CA GLY A 128 22.84 -15.19 8.87
C GLY A 128 22.26 -16.31 9.73
N GLY A 129 22.71 -16.43 11.00
CA GLY A 129 22.16 -17.37 11.99
C GLY A 129 20.83 -16.92 12.62
N PHE A 130 20.30 -15.75 12.29
CA PHE A 130 18.96 -15.33 12.71
C PHE A 130 17.92 -15.90 11.76
N ASP A 131 17.00 -16.71 12.27
CA ASP A 131 15.82 -17.15 11.53
C ASP A 131 14.80 -16.01 11.40
N ILE A 132 14.08 -15.96 10.28
CA ILE A 132 13.04 -14.93 10.06
C ILE A 132 11.68 -15.60 9.96
N GLU A 133 10.73 -15.15 10.79
CA GLU A 133 9.35 -15.60 10.77
C GLU A 133 8.42 -14.39 10.71
N ILE A 134 7.41 -14.45 9.85
CA ILE A 134 6.39 -13.42 9.68
C ILE A 134 5.07 -13.97 10.16
N VAL A 135 4.51 -13.35 11.18
CA VAL A 135 3.20 -13.70 11.74
C VAL A 135 2.22 -12.61 11.39
N GLU A 136 1.07 -12.97 10.81
CA GLU A 136 0.02 -12.00 10.49
C GLU A 136 -1.35 -12.47 10.97
N ALA A 137 -2.18 -11.53 11.41
CA ALA A 137 -3.52 -11.78 11.84
C ALA A 137 -4.51 -10.80 11.18
N HIS A 138 -5.63 -11.33 10.69
CA HIS A 138 -6.73 -10.55 10.14
C HIS A 138 -8.09 -11.15 10.53
N HIS A 139 -9.14 -10.38 10.27
CA HIS A 139 -10.53 -10.79 10.49
C HIS A 139 -10.89 -12.06 9.73
N ARG A 140 -11.92 -12.78 10.24
CA ARG A 140 -12.39 -14.06 9.68
C ARG A 140 -12.83 -14.04 8.22
N HIS A 141 -13.14 -12.86 7.66
CA HIS A 141 -13.62 -12.69 6.29
C HIS A 141 -12.51 -12.40 5.26
N LYS A 142 -11.24 -12.31 5.70
CA LYS A 142 -10.12 -12.10 4.75
C LYS A 142 -9.84 -13.40 4.00
N VAL A 143 -9.87 -13.32 2.65
CA VAL A 143 -9.80 -14.49 1.75
C VAL A 143 -8.39 -14.85 1.32
N ASP A 144 -7.50 -13.87 1.21
CA ASP A 144 -6.09 -14.09 0.84
C ASP A 144 -5.25 -14.48 2.07
N ALA A 145 -4.33 -15.42 1.88
CA ALA A 145 -3.37 -15.89 2.88
C ALA A 145 -2.08 -16.38 2.19
N PRO A 146 -0.89 -15.86 2.57
CA PRO A 146 -0.67 -14.70 3.45
C PRO A 146 -1.21 -13.40 2.88
N SER A 147 -1.36 -12.36 3.73
CA SER A 147 -1.79 -11.03 3.30
C SER A 147 -0.74 -10.39 2.39
N GLY A 148 -1.17 -9.49 1.48
CA GLY A 148 -0.25 -8.73 0.64
C GLY A 148 0.82 -7.96 1.44
N THR A 149 0.48 -7.45 2.63
CA THR A 149 1.44 -6.81 3.53
C THR A 149 2.48 -7.79 4.06
N ALA A 150 2.07 -9.00 4.46
CA ALA A 150 3.01 -10.03 4.90
C ALA A 150 3.97 -10.42 3.77
N LEU A 151 3.48 -10.56 2.54
CA LEU A 151 4.32 -10.83 1.37
C LEU A 151 5.31 -9.68 1.10
N THR A 152 4.88 -8.42 1.26
CA THR A 152 5.77 -7.25 1.15
C THR A 152 6.88 -7.27 2.21
N LEU A 153 6.55 -7.64 3.45
CA LEU A 153 7.54 -7.78 4.52
C LEU A 153 8.51 -8.94 4.26
N GLY A 154 8.03 -10.06 3.71
CA GLY A 154 8.89 -11.16 3.26
C GLY A 154 9.84 -10.75 2.15
N ALA A 155 9.36 -10.03 1.16
CA ALA A 155 10.19 -9.48 0.10
C ALA A 155 11.25 -8.48 0.64
N ALA A 156 10.88 -7.65 1.62
CA ALA A 156 11.82 -6.74 2.29
C ALA A 156 12.91 -7.50 3.07
N ALA A 157 12.54 -8.56 3.77
CA ALA A 157 13.47 -9.43 4.49
C ALA A 157 14.43 -10.15 3.51
N ALA A 158 13.88 -10.71 2.42
CA ALA A 158 14.67 -11.37 1.37
C ALA A 158 15.65 -10.39 0.70
N ALA A 159 15.18 -9.18 0.35
CA ALA A 159 16.03 -8.13 -0.22
C ALA A 159 17.16 -7.72 0.74
N GLY A 160 16.88 -7.62 2.05
CA GLY A 160 17.91 -7.36 3.06
C GLY A 160 19.00 -8.43 3.13
N ARG A 161 18.65 -9.67 2.83
CA ARG A 161 19.57 -10.81 2.80
C ARG A 161 20.17 -11.10 1.42
N GLY A 162 19.80 -10.34 0.39
CA GLY A 162 20.22 -10.63 -0.98
C GLY A 162 19.66 -11.95 -1.51
N GLN A 163 18.49 -12.36 -1.05
CA GLN A 163 17.80 -13.60 -1.42
C GLN A 163 16.65 -13.34 -2.38
N ASP A 164 16.32 -14.36 -3.17
CA ASP A 164 15.11 -14.38 -4.00
C ASP A 164 13.92 -14.81 -3.13
N PRO A 165 12.86 -13.98 -2.98
CA PRO A 165 11.70 -14.33 -2.17
C PRO A 165 10.98 -15.59 -2.66
N ASP A 166 10.95 -15.86 -3.97
CA ASP A 166 10.30 -17.05 -4.54
C ASP A 166 11.00 -18.36 -4.11
N ARG A 167 12.26 -18.26 -3.69
CA ARG A 167 13.06 -19.42 -3.24
C ARG A 167 13.21 -19.48 -1.72
N SER A 168 13.11 -18.36 -1.03
CA SER A 168 13.32 -18.29 0.42
C SER A 168 12.03 -18.37 1.24
N ASN A 169 10.87 -18.05 0.66
CA ASN A 169 9.61 -18.06 1.38
C ASN A 169 9.09 -19.47 1.65
N GLU A 170 8.76 -19.74 2.91
CA GLU A 170 8.15 -20.98 3.38
C GLU A 170 6.75 -20.70 3.96
N TYR A 171 5.70 -21.08 3.23
CA TYR A 171 4.33 -20.71 3.54
C TYR A 171 3.60 -21.68 4.47
N ALA A 172 4.11 -22.89 4.66
CA ALA A 172 3.47 -23.87 5.51
C ALA A 172 4.47 -24.88 6.09
N ARG A 173 4.29 -25.19 7.38
CA ARG A 173 4.91 -26.34 8.05
C ARG A 173 3.78 -27.15 8.70
N HIS A 174 3.71 -28.44 8.34
CA HIS A 174 2.66 -29.32 8.84
C HIS A 174 3.21 -30.74 9.06
N GLY A 175 2.78 -31.38 10.15
CA GLY A 175 3.23 -32.73 10.50
C GLY A 175 4.74 -32.80 10.84
N ALA A 176 5.38 -33.89 10.49
CA ALA A 176 6.80 -34.11 10.71
C ALA A 176 7.61 -33.53 9.54
N SER A 177 7.72 -32.21 9.47
CA SER A 177 8.40 -31.49 8.39
C SER A 177 9.92 -31.46 8.51
N GLY A 178 10.50 -32.07 9.54
CA GLY A 178 11.92 -31.97 9.83
C GLY A 178 12.35 -30.62 10.41
N PRO A 179 13.67 -30.42 10.62
CA PRO A 179 14.21 -29.14 11.06
C PRO A 179 13.93 -28.03 10.02
N ARG A 180 13.81 -26.79 10.51
CA ARG A 180 13.66 -25.60 9.67
C ARG A 180 14.81 -25.51 8.66
N ALA A 181 14.50 -25.19 7.40
CA ALA A 181 15.52 -24.94 6.39
C ALA A 181 16.30 -23.66 6.73
N ALA A 182 17.65 -23.74 6.65
CA ALA A 182 18.49 -22.58 6.87
C ALA A 182 18.21 -21.49 5.82
N GLY A 183 18.09 -20.24 6.28
CA GLY A 183 17.84 -19.09 5.40
C GLY A 183 16.40 -18.93 4.92
N ALA A 184 15.49 -19.87 5.23
CA ALA A 184 14.06 -19.69 4.89
C ALA A 184 13.47 -18.46 5.59
N ILE A 185 12.41 -17.90 5.00
CA ILE A 185 11.55 -16.86 5.60
C ILE A 185 10.17 -17.50 5.78
N GLY A 186 9.81 -17.79 7.05
CA GLY A 186 8.57 -18.48 7.34
C GLY A 186 7.38 -17.54 7.43
N PHE A 187 6.19 -18.08 7.17
CA PHE A 187 4.92 -17.36 7.31
C PHE A 187 3.94 -18.13 8.17
N ALA A 188 3.33 -17.44 9.14
CA ALA A 188 2.24 -17.94 9.96
C ALA A 188 1.02 -17.03 9.85
N VAL A 189 -0.13 -17.61 9.56
CA VAL A 189 -1.37 -16.87 9.27
C VAL A 189 -2.43 -17.16 10.32
N VAL A 190 -3.00 -16.09 10.88
CA VAL A 190 -4.12 -16.17 11.82
C VAL A 190 -5.35 -15.49 11.21
N ARG A 191 -6.52 -16.14 11.30
CA ARG A 191 -7.81 -15.59 10.88
C ARG A 191 -8.81 -15.72 12.04
N GLY A 192 -9.38 -14.59 12.48
CA GLY A 192 -10.33 -14.62 13.59
C GLY A 192 -10.90 -13.24 13.92
N GLY A 193 -12.06 -13.23 14.57
CA GLY A 193 -12.68 -12.01 15.05
C GLY A 193 -12.85 -10.94 13.99
N ASP A 194 -12.57 -9.71 14.39
CA ASP A 194 -12.65 -8.45 13.62
C ASP A 194 -11.29 -7.77 13.47
N VAL A 195 -10.19 -8.50 13.68
CA VAL A 195 -8.82 -7.98 13.59
C VAL A 195 -8.62 -7.24 12.25
N VAL A 196 -8.31 -5.96 12.31
CA VAL A 196 -8.13 -5.11 11.13
C VAL A 196 -6.90 -5.54 10.33
N GLY A 197 -5.79 -5.80 11.04
CA GLY A 197 -4.56 -6.30 10.48
C GLY A 197 -3.38 -6.13 11.44
N GLU A 198 -2.74 -7.22 11.79
CA GLU A 198 -1.51 -7.22 12.57
C GLU A 198 -0.43 -7.95 11.80
N HIS A 199 0.79 -7.44 11.88
CA HIS A 199 1.96 -8.03 11.24
C HIS A 199 3.14 -7.93 12.18
N GLU A 200 3.81 -9.04 12.42
CA GLU A 200 5.01 -9.12 13.24
C GLU A 200 6.09 -9.88 12.48
N VAL A 201 7.28 -9.32 12.42
CA VAL A 201 8.47 -9.98 11.88
C VAL A 201 9.41 -10.28 13.03
N LEU A 202 9.68 -11.56 13.21
CA LEU A 202 10.54 -12.10 14.24
C LEU A 202 11.91 -12.43 13.63
N PHE A 203 12.96 -11.93 14.24
CA PHE A 203 14.34 -12.33 14.00
C PHE A 203 14.82 -13.12 15.21
N LEU A 204 15.06 -14.41 15.03
CA LEU A 204 15.28 -15.38 16.10
C LEU A 204 16.74 -15.86 16.03
N GLY A 205 17.59 -15.31 16.89
CA GLY A 205 19.00 -15.64 16.99
C GLY A 205 19.36 -16.52 18.19
N PRO A 206 20.60 -17.00 18.28
CA PRO A 206 21.10 -17.71 19.44
C PRO A 206 21.13 -16.82 20.69
N GLY A 207 20.23 -17.06 21.64
CA GLY A 207 20.17 -16.33 22.91
C GLY A 207 19.46 -14.98 22.87
N GLU A 208 19.03 -14.49 21.70
CA GLU A 208 18.31 -13.23 21.57
C GLU A 208 17.23 -13.27 20.47
N ARG A 209 16.28 -12.35 20.56
CA ARG A 209 15.21 -12.17 19.59
C ARG A 209 14.95 -10.69 19.38
N LEU A 210 14.73 -10.30 18.11
CA LEU A 210 14.23 -8.98 17.75
C LEU A 210 12.84 -9.14 17.13
N SER A 211 11.86 -8.37 17.59
CA SER A 211 10.51 -8.35 17.05
C SER A 211 10.16 -6.96 16.56
N LEU A 212 9.65 -6.88 15.34
CA LEU A 212 9.15 -5.66 14.72
C LEU A 212 7.67 -5.86 14.40
N LYS A 213 6.80 -5.11 15.08
CA LYS A 213 5.34 -5.28 14.99
C LYS A 213 4.62 -4.01 14.57
N HIS A 214 3.60 -4.17 13.74
CA HIS A 214 2.59 -3.17 13.42
C HIS A 214 1.19 -3.75 13.66
N SER A 215 0.33 -2.99 14.35
CA SER A 215 -1.07 -3.34 14.59
C SER A 215 -1.96 -2.22 14.08
N ALA A 216 -2.81 -2.53 13.10
CA ALA A 216 -3.86 -1.63 12.64
C ALA A 216 -5.10 -1.79 13.54
N THR A 217 -5.54 -0.71 14.15
CA THR A 217 -6.76 -0.68 14.98
C THR A 217 -7.95 -0.08 14.24
N ASP A 218 -7.67 0.66 13.16
CA ASP A 218 -8.68 1.29 12.31
C ASP A 218 -8.20 1.38 10.86
N ARG A 219 -9.11 1.24 9.90
CA ARG A 219 -8.79 1.27 8.46
C ARG A 219 -8.51 2.69 7.93
N SER A 220 -8.80 3.74 8.70
CA SER A 220 -8.50 5.12 8.31
C SER A 220 -6.99 5.40 8.17
N ILE A 221 -6.13 4.56 8.75
CA ILE A 221 -4.67 4.66 8.58
C ILE A 221 -4.25 4.66 7.11
N PHE A 222 -4.95 3.90 6.26
CA PHE A 222 -4.66 3.86 4.82
C PHE A 222 -5.03 5.18 4.14
N ALA A 223 -6.17 5.77 4.50
CA ALA A 223 -6.58 7.07 3.96
C ALA A 223 -5.69 8.21 4.48
N ARG A 224 -5.33 8.22 5.77
CA ARG A 224 -4.37 9.20 6.33
C ARG A 224 -3.02 9.13 5.62
N GLY A 225 -2.49 7.93 5.45
CA GLY A 225 -1.23 7.73 4.74
C GLY A 225 -1.30 8.14 3.27
N ALA A 226 -2.43 7.87 2.59
CA ALA A 226 -2.65 8.30 1.21
C ALA A 226 -2.74 9.83 1.08
N LEU A 227 -3.40 10.51 2.03
CA LEU A 227 -3.47 11.99 2.05
C LEU A 227 -2.08 12.59 2.32
N ALA A 228 -1.35 12.06 3.29
CA ALA A 228 0.00 12.53 3.62
C ALA A 228 0.98 12.32 2.45
N ALA A 229 1.04 11.11 1.91
CA ALA A 229 1.90 10.79 0.78
C ALA A 229 1.47 11.53 -0.50
N GLY A 230 0.15 11.70 -0.72
CA GLY A 230 -0.39 12.47 -1.83
C GLY A 230 -0.01 13.95 -1.76
N GLN A 231 -0.12 14.55 -0.58
CA GLN A 231 0.30 15.94 -0.36
C GLN A 231 1.80 16.13 -0.68
N TRP A 232 2.65 15.20 -0.25
CA TRP A 232 4.07 15.19 -0.59
C TRP A 232 4.29 14.98 -2.10
N LEU A 233 3.54 14.03 -2.71
CA LEU A 233 3.67 13.67 -4.13
C LEU A 233 3.34 14.85 -5.05
N ALA A 234 2.38 15.69 -4.67
CA ALA A 234 1.95 16.85 -5.45
C ALA A 234 3.08 17.86 -5.73
N ASP A 235 4.12 17.85 -4.90
CA ASP A 235 5.28 18.73 -5.00
C ASP A 235 6.51 18.03 -5.64
N GLN A 236 6.37 16.76 -6.08
CA GLN A 236 7.48 16.00 -6.68
C GLN A 236 7.57 16.21 -8.20
N PRO A 237 8.77 16.19 -8.77
CA PRO A 237 8.95 16.19 -10.22
C PRO A 237 8.39 14.92 -10.85
N PRO A 238 8.18 14.89 -12.19
CA PRO A 238 7.85 13.65 -12.89
C PRO A 238 8.79 12.51 -12.52
N GLY A 239 8.22 11.34 -12.18
CA GLY A 239 8.99 10.19 -11.73
C GLY A 239 8.12 9.08 -11.13
N ARG A 240 8.73 7.91 -10.92
CA ARG A 240 8.14 6.80 -10.16
C ARG A 240 8.55 6.92 -8.70
N TYR A 241 7.54 6.85 -7.83
CA TYR A 241 7.69 6.95 -6.38
C TYR A 241 7.01 5.79 -5.66
N SER A 242 7.43 5.54 -4.46
CA SER A 242 6.90 4.55 -3.53
C SER A 242 6.63 5.20 -2.17
N MET A 243 5.95 4.48 -1.28
CA MET A 243 5.81 4.91 0.11
C MET A 243 7.16 5.07 0.83
N ARG A 244 8.19 4.33 0.37
CA ARG A 244 9.56 4.46 0.89
C ARG A 244 10.19 5.81 0.54
N ASP A 245 9.91 6.34 -0.65
CA ASP A 245 10.44 7.65 -1.06
C ASP A 245 9.78 8.79 -0.28
N PHE A 246 8.52 8.62 0.09
CA PHE A 246 7.82 9.55 0.99
C PHE A 246 8.40 9.56 2.43
N LEU A 247 9.04 8.49 2.89
CA LEU A 247 9.63 8.41 4.24
C LEU A 247 11.02 9.06 4.37
N LYS A 248 11.66 9.40 3.27
CA LYS A 248 12.98 10.07 3.24
C LYS A 248 12.86 11.58 3.45
#